data_5a00ca4d763571bf1efcf442e7bc203b
#
_entry.id   5a00ca4d763571bf1efcf442e7bc203b
#
_cell.length_a   1.000
_cell.length_b   1.000
_cell.length_c   1.000
_cell.angle_alpha   90.00
_cell.angle_beta   90.00
_cell.angle_gamma   90.00
#
_symmetry.space_group_name_H-M   'P 1'
#
loop_
_entity.id
_entity.type
_entity.pdbx_description
1 polymer ?
#
loop_
_entity_poly.entity_id
_entity_poly.type
_entity_poly.pdbx_seq_one_letter_code
_entity_poly.pdbx_strand_id
1 'polypeptide(L)'
;MSRTIDIETDISARELEARIEDAPSGATLRFAAGDYTFDDAITLRRSDISLIGAGVDRTTFTFSDEALENDDFAIRLAGGRGETIGTLDTHADEGDRQVRLEHAPDTLAVGDTVRLWQDNDDDFFDDIGDTSWRKVDHAELRTSMARVEAIDGRDLTLDRGVHFDLDGDDTHVERIDTVDDVSLEGFTLDFELGRPEAGEFDNTLDALSRYHAVLLDGTVNASVDEIRVVDGPSTAFRFSRVLDSDVDNIEAHGSFNKGGGGNGYAYELHESYDGDFTGLIDSGMRHGLVFASWRSSVGNEVHVESTDRDVNFHGGRDHDNRVHVAQSIRDPETDDLSTTLWVNAGGEHFGAITDPDANQVRFDYVVGSRRDDHLQGSDDGVYLDGGLGHDTLTGGDGDDILQGGPGDDGYDGDDHIDGGDGRDSVLYMADRDAYTIDFDDDTLRVTGEGGTDTLEHVEELVFADGTHLDVASRESEQGDPAEVPSVDDILAADAHHSDAADLALSGDVTSAWSSGYVAQLFVENRSDEVIETPELHFTLADDIDVVWNGEFTRDGEDYRVHDDDQRTLQPGETWRFAYRAYGEDRSIPDSPSAQTADGDDLAVALTGIDTGRFDMLDG
;
A
#
# COMPACT_ATOMS: atom_id res chain seq x y z
N MET A 1 -23.88 -22.61 5.30
CA MET A 1 -23.65 -22.39 6.75
C MET A 1 -22.18 -22.60 6.98
N SER A 2 -21.45 -21.54 7.31
CA SER A 2 -20.04 -21.63 7.72
C SER A 2 -19.92 -22.63 8.87
N ARG A 3 -19.00 -23.55 8.80
CA ARG A 3 -18.76 -24.52 9.86
C ARG A 3 -17.49 -24.13 10.61
N THR A 4 -17.66 -23.66 11.83
CA THR A 4 -16.54 -23.40 12.74
C THR A 4 -16.01 -24.71 13.32
N ILE A 5 -14.70 -24.87 13.32
CA ILE A 5 -13.95 -26.00 13.88
C ILE A 5 -13.03 -25.40 14.95
N ASP A 6 -13.28 -25.72 16.21
CA ASP A 6 -12.42 -25.28 17.30
C ASP A 6 -11.12 -26.08 17.32
N ILE A 7 -10.00 -25.38 17.49
CA ILE A 7 -8.63 -25.96 17.48
C ILE A 7 -8.11 -25.98 18.93
N GLU A 8 -7.60 -27.11 19.33
CA GLU A 8 -6.98 -27.33 20.64
C GLU A 8 -5.56 -26.78 20.68
N THR A 9 -5.10 -26.28 21.84
CA THR A 9 -3.77 -25.64 21.98
C THR A 9 -2.58 -26.60 21.85
N ASP A 10 -2.80 -27.91 21.94
CA ASP A 10 -1.77 -28.93 21.80
C ASP A 10 -1.71 -29.57 20.39
N ILE A 11 -2.34 -28.93 19.40
CA ILE A 11 -2.32 -29.38 18.01
C ILE A 11 -0.91 -29.23 17.41
N SER A 12 -0.42 -30.25 16.72
CA SER A 12 0.79 -30.13 15.92
C SER A 12 0.52 -29.53 14.54
N ALA A 13 1.55 -28.96 13.88
CA ALA A 13 1.44 -28.41 12.53
C ALA A 13 0.84 -29.43 11.54
N ARG A 14 1.31 -30.66 11.57
CA ARG A 14 0.80 -31.75 10.72
C ARG A 14 -0.68 -32.09 10.98
N GLU A 15 -1.13 -32.07 12.23
CA GLU A 15 -2.54 -32.30 12.55
C GLU A 15 -3.41 -31.15 12.13
N LEU A 16 -2.89 -29.93 12.24
CA LEU A 16 -3.57 -28.72 11.75
C LEU A 16 -3.73 -28.78 10.22
N GLU A 17 -2.67 -29.06 9.48
CA GLU A 17 -2.73 -29.23 8.03
C GLU A 17 -3.72 -30.31 7.61
N ALA A 18 -3.74 -31.44 8.30
CA ALA A 18 -4.72 -32.50 8.03
C ALA A 18 -6.17 -32.04 8.30
N ARG A 19 -6.39 -31.21 9.33
CA ARG A 19 -7.72 -30.63 9.59
C ARG A 19 -8.13 -29.62 8.54
N ILE A 20 -7.19 -28.82 8.02
CA ILE A 20 -7.41 -27.90 6.92
C ILE A 20 -7.84 -28.67 5.67
N GLU A 21 -7.12 -29.73 5.31
CA GLU A 21 -7.42 -30.56 4.14
C GLU A 21 -8.79 -31.28 4.24
N ASP A 22 -9.16 -31.73 5.43
CA ASP A 22 -10.43 -32.44 5.69
C ASP A 22 -11.62 -31.50 5.93
N ALA A 23 -11.39 -30.19 6.12
CA ALA A 23 -12.43 -29.22 6.42
C ALA A 23 -13.38 -29.01 5.22
N PRO A 24 -14.67 -28.76 5.40
CA PRO A 24 -15.56 -28.40 4.31
C PRO A 24 -15.17 -27.01 3.76
N SER A 25 -15.50 -26.73 2.50
CA SER A 25 -15.39 -25.39 1.90
C SER A 25 -16.16 -24.37 2.74
N GLY A 26 -15.60 -23.17 2.93
CA GLY A 26 -16.11 -22.12 3.80
C GLY A 26 -15.96 -22.44 5.30
N ALA A 27 -15.03 -23.31 5.67
CA ALA A 27 -14.81 -23.60 7.08
C ALA A 27 -13.88 -22.58 7.73
N THR A 28 -14.21 -22.22 8.98
CA THR A 28 -13.38 -21.44 9.88
C THR A 28 -12.74 -22.34 10.92
N LEU A 29 -11.41 -22.39 10.96
CA LEU A 29 -10.63 -23.00 12.03
C LEU A 29 -10.36 -21.93 13.07
N ARG A 30 -10.97 -22.09 14.24
CA ARG A 30 -10.93 -21.09 15.31
C ARG A 30 -9.98 -21.48 16.41
N PHE A 31 -9.00 -20.62 16.67
CA PHE A 31 -8.04 -20.73 17.76
C PHE A 31 -8.53 -19.88 18.95
N ALA A 32 -8.67 -20.51 20.10
CA ALA A 32 -9.00 -19.78 21.32
C ALA A 32 -7.79 -18.96 21.82
N ALA A 33 -8.02 -18.05 22.73
CA ALA A 33 -6.92 -17.37 23.42
C ALA A 33 -5.98 -18.37 24.09
N GLY A 34 -4.68 -18.25 23.85
CA GLY A 34 -3.63 -19.14 24.37
C GLY A 34 -2.43 -19.24 23.44
N ASP A 35 -1.43 -19.96 23.91
CA ASP A 35 -0.17 -20.19 23.19
C ASP A 35 -0.24 -21.54 22.46
N TYR A 36 0.08 -21.51 21.16
CA TYR A 36 0.15 -22.68 20.29
C TYR A 36 1.60 -22.84 19.83
N THR A 37 2.25 -23.94 20.17
CA THR A 37 3.63 -24.19 19.78
C THR A 37 3.70 -25.19 18.63
N PHE A 38 4.37 -24.78 17.55
CA PHE A 38 4.57 -25.59 16.36
C PHE A 38 6.03 -26.00 16.21
N ASP A 39 6.25 -27.27 15.91
CA ASP A 39 7.54 -27.92 15.66
C ASP A 39 7.82 -28.10 14.16
N ASP A 40 6.96 -27.57 13.31
CA ASP A 40 7.07 -27.57 11.85
C ASP A 40 6.32 -26.35 11.27
N ALA A 41 6.63 -25.97 10.04
CA ALA A 41 5.90 -24.91 9.34
C ALA A 41 4.46 -25.31 9.03
N ILE A 42 3.59 -24.34 8.82
CA ILE A 42 2.19 -24.55 8.45
C ILE A 42 1.99 -24.16 6.99
N THR A 43 1.55 -25.11 6.17
CA THR A 43 1.26 -24.85 4.75
C THR A 43 -0.23 -25.06 4.43
N LEU A 44 -0.86 -24.01 3.90
CA LEU A 44 -2.23 -24.04 3.39
C LEU A 44 -2.19 -24.17 1.86
N ARG A 45 -2.79 -25.23 1.31
CA ARG A 45 -2.90 -25.50 -0.14
C ARG A 45 -4.34 -25.54 -0.61
N ARG A 46 -5.25 -25.07 0.20
CA ARG A 46 -6.67 -25.23 0.00
C ARG A 46 -7.38 -23.88 0.05
N SER A 47 -8.19 -23.63 -0.96
CA SER A 47 -9.05 -22.46 -1.05
C SER A 47 -10.25 -22.51 -0.10
N ASP A 48 -10.84 -21.35 0.18
CA ASP A 48 -12.11 -21.16 0.90
C ASP A 48 -12.00 -21.69 2.35
N ILE A 49 -10.97 -21.22 3.07
CA ILE A 49 -10.64 -21.59 4.45
C ILE A 49 -10.20 -20.33 5.23
N SER A 50 -10.68 -20.21 6.46
CA SER A 50 -10.26 -19.15 7.39
C SER A 50 -9.56 -19.73 8.62
N LEU A 51 -8.43 -19.16 9.02
CA LEU A 51 -7.74 -19.40 10.29
C LEU A 51 -7.92 -18.14 11.16
N ILE A 52 -8.69 -18.25 12.23
CA ILE A 52 -9.05 -17.11 13.06
C ILE A 52 -8.63 -17.33 14.51
N GLY A 53 -7.75 -16.48 15.01
CA GLY A 53 -7.37 -16.36 16.42
C GLY A 53 -8.42 -15.61 17.25
N ALA A 54 -8.04 -15.24 18.46
CA ALA A 54 -8.89 -14.47 19.36
C ALA A 54 -8.42 -13.00 19.48
N GLY A 55 -7.52 -12.56 18.59
CA GLY A 55 -6.86 -11.25 18.55
C GLY A 55 -5.36 -11.36 18.85
N VAL A 56 -4.56 -10.42 18.33
CA VAL A 56 -3.08 -10.40 18.42
C VAL A 56 -2.56 -10.47 19.85
N ASP A 57 -3.25 -9.90 20.83
CA ASP A 57 -2.82 -9.92 22.23
C ASP A 57 -3.28 -11.18 22.98
N ARG A 58 -3.97 -12.11 22.33
CA ARG A 58 -4.63 -13.25 22.98
C ARG A 58 -4.29 -14.61 22.40
N THR A 59 -3.93 -14.68 21.14
CA THR A 59 -3.55 -15.91 20.47
C THR A 59 -2.12 -15.78 19.94
N THR A 60 -1.21 -16.64 20.38
CA THR A 60 0.19 -16.64 19.94
C THR A 60 0.54 -17.98 19.30
N PHE A 61 1.13 -17.91 18.12
CA PHE A 61 1.73 -19.05 17.43
C PHE A 61 3.26 -18.95 17.58
N THR A 62 3.83 -19.82 18.39
CA THR A 62 5.26 -19.88 18.64
C THR A 62 5.89 -20.99 17.79
N PHE A 63 6.84 -20.63 16.95
CA PHE A 63 7.61 -21.57 16.14
C PHE A 63 8.92 -21.92 16.84
N SER A 64 9.13 -23.22 17.09
CA SER A 64 10.30 -23.73 17.81
C SER A 64 11.55 -23.74 16.91
N ASP A 65 12.74 -23.91 17.53
CA ASP A 65 13.99 -24.12 16.80
C ASP A 65 13.90 -25.26 15.77
N GLU A 66 13.12 -26.34 16.03
CA GLU A 66 12.93 -27.45 15.12
C GLU A 66 12.12 -27.01 13.87
N ALA A 67 11.09 -26.16 14.05
CA ALA A 67 10.33 -25.61 12.93
C ALA A 67 11.19 -24.75 11.99
N LEU A 68 12.12 -23.98 12.57
CA LEU A 68 13.00 -23.08 11.82
C LEU A 68 14.09 -23.81 11.02
N GLU A 69 14.44 -25.05 11.37
CA GLU A 69 15.47 -25.83 10.68
C GLU A 69 14.95 -26.50 9.39
N ASN A 70 13.63 -26.69 9.25
CA ASN A 70 13.05 -27.54 8.22
C ASN A 70 12.58 -26.76 6.97
N ASP A 71 12.13 -25.52 7.15
CA ASP A 71 11.54 -24.70 6.09
C ASP A 71 12.10 -23.28 6.12
N ASP A 72 11.83 -22.50 5.08
CA ASP A 72 12.20 -21.09 4.96
C ASP A 72 11.00 -20.15 5.23
N PHE A 73 9.96 -20.67 5.87
CA PHE A 73 8.76 -19.91 6.29
C PHE A 73 8.12 -20.53 7.53
N ALA A 74 7.30 -19.73 8.24
CA ALA A 74 6.48 -20.23 9.35
C ALA A 74 5.07 -20.59 8.90
N ILE A 75 4.37 -19.66 8.22
CA ILE A 75 3.05 -19.91 7.60
C ILE A 75 3.15 -19.61 6.11
N ARG A 76 2.67 -20.53 5.28
CA ARG A 76 2.60 -20.34 3.84
C ARG A 76 1.23 -20.69 3.29
N LEU A 77 0.64 -19.74 2.55
CA LEU A 77 -0.43 -20.00 1.62
C LEU A 77 0.23 -20.35 0.28
N ALA A 78 0.10 -21.60 -0.14
CA ALA A 78 0.88 -22.11 -1.26
C ALA A 78 -0.01 -22.54 -2.43
N GLY A 79 -0.10 -21.71 -3.45
CA GLY A 79 -0.55 -22.09 -4.77
C GLY A 79 0.42 -23.07 -5.44
N GLY A 80 -0.06 -23.77 -6.42
CA GLY A 80 0.75 -24.69 -7.21
C GLY A 80 1.70 -23.97 -8.18
N ARG A 81 2.51 -24.75 -8.87
CA ARG A 81 3.29 -24.23 -9.99
C ARG A 81 2.39 -24.02 -11.20
N GLY A 82 2.72 -23.00 -12.00
CA GLY A 82 2.07 -22.78 -13.26
C GLY A 82 2.32 -23.89 -14.28
N GLU A 83 1.36 -24.11 -15.17
CA GLU A 83 1.49 -24.94 -16.35
C GLU A 83 1.53 -24.03 -17.57
N THR A 84 2.61 -24.07 -18.36
CA THR A 84 2.69 -23.28 -19.60
C THR A 84 1.59 -23.68 -20.56
N ILE A 85 0.74 -22.71 -20.92
CA ILE A 85 -0.37 -22.87 -21.87
C ILE A 85 0.09 -22.60 -23.31
N GLY A 86 1.01 -21.65 -23.48
CA GLY A 86 1.52 -21.24 -24.79
C GLY A 86 2.09 -19.83 -24.77
N THR A 87 2.11 -19.22 -25.94
CA THR A 87 2.52 -17.83 -26.15
C THR A 87 1.38 -17.03 -26.77
N LEU A 88 1.46 -15.71 -26.72
CA LEU A 88 0.53 -14.84 -27.44
C LEU A 88 0.79 -14.92 -28.97
N ASP A 89 -0.25 -14.73 -29.77
CA ASP A 89 -0.21 -14.63 -31.24
C ASP A 89 -0.02 -13.17 -31.70
N THR A 90 -0.43 -12.23 -30.85
CA THR A 90 -0.46 -10.79 -31.14
C THR A 90 0.00 -10.00 -29.93
N HIS A 91 0.47 -8.78 -30.17
CA HIS A 91 0.71 -7.78 -29.15
C HIS A 91 -0.56 -7.52 -28.31
N ALA A 92 -0.40 -7.24 -27.05
CA ALA A 92 -1.42 -6.76 -26.15
C ALA A 92 -0.92 -5.47 -25.50
N ASP A 93 -1.66 -4.38 -25.64
CA ASP A 93 -1.38 -3.11 -24.97
C ASP A 93 -1.75 -3.21 -23.49
N GLU A 94 -1.08 -2.46 -22.65
CA GLU A 94 -1.47 -2.30 -21.26
C GLU A 94 -2.95 -1.90 -21.15
N GLY A 95 -3.67 -2.54 -20.22
CA GLY A 95 -5.13 -2.36 -20.11
C GLY A 95 -5.97 -3.27 -21.01
N ASP A 96 -5.39 -3.99 -21.98
CA ASP A 96 -6.12 -4.91 -22.83
C ASP A 96 -6.65 -6.11 -22.04
N ARG A 97 -7.96 -6.33 -22.10
CA ARG A 97 -8.64 -7.50 -21.49
C ARG A 97 -8.79 -8.67 -22.46
N GLN A 98 -8.48 -8.48 -23.73
CA GLN A 98 -8.56 -9.51 -24.75
C GLN A 98 -7.18 -9.85 -25.27
N VAL A 99 -6.75 -11.06 -25.01
CA VAL A 99 -5.47 -11.57 -25.49
C VAL A 99 -5.68 -12.80 -26.38
N ARG A 100 -4.81 -12.97 -27.37
CA ARG A 100 -4.92 -14.06 -28.34
C ARG A 100 -3.73 -15.00 -28.24
N LEU A 101 -4.01 -16.26 -27.98
CA LEU A 101 -2.99 -17.32 -27.94
C LEU A 101 -2.60 -17.78 -29.36
N GLU A 102 -1.36 -18.23 -29.52
CA GLU A 102 -0.90 -18.87 -30.75
C GLU A 102 -1.74 -20.11 -31.10
N HIS A 103 -2.15 -20.87 -30.09
CA HIS A 103 -2.97 -22.08 -30.21
C HIS A 103 -4.13 -22.05 -29.21
N ALA A 104 -5.25 -22.72 -29.55
CA ALA A 104 -6.34 -22.88 -28.59
C ALA A 104 -5.86 -23.70 -27.38
N PRO A 105 -6.13 -23.26 -26.14
CA PRO A 105 -5.67 -23.96 -24.95
C PRO A 105 -6.48 -25.26 -24.72
N ASP A 106 -5.78 -26.36 -24.42
CA ASP A 106 -6.41 -27.66 -24.17
C ASP A 106 -6.86 -27.84 -22.70
N THR A 107 -6.19 -27.15 -21.77
CA THR A 107 -6.32 -27.37 -20.31
C THR A 107 -6.85 -26.17 -19.54
N LEU A 108 -7.07 -25.03 -20.20
CA LEU A 108 -7.55 -23.80 -19.58
C LEU A 108 -9.08 -23.76 -19.54
N ALA A 109 -9.64 -23.29 -18.43
CA ALA A 109 -11.07 -23.13 -18.21
C ALA A 109 -11.41 -21.69 -17.76
N VAL A 110 -12.65 -21.30 -17.93
CA VAL A 110 -13.19 -20.07 -17.34
C VAL A 110 -13.11 -20.15 -15.82
N GLY A 111 -12.59 -19.12 -15.20
CA GLY A 111 -12.30 -19.04 -13.77
C GLY A 111 -10.87 -19.42 -13.38
N ASP A 112 -10.09 -20.02 -14.29
CA ASP A 112 -8.67 -20.27 -14.03
C ASP A 112 -7.90 -18.94 -13.97
N THR A 113 -6.86 -18.88 -13.15
CA THR A 113 -5.91 -17.76 -13.09
C THR A 113 -4.78 -18.00 -14.10
N VAL A 114 -4.49 -16.99 -14.89
CA VAL A 114 -3.34 -16.98 -15.80
C VAL A 114 -2.32 -15.95 -15.37
N ARG A 115 -1.06 -16.27 -15.59
CA ARG A 115 0.07 -15.36 -15.49
C ARG A 115 0.66 -15.20 -16.89
N LEU A 116 0.80 -13.96 -17.33
CA LEU A 116 1.51 -13.59 -18.53
C LEU A 116 2.87 -13.03 -18.13
N TRP A 117 3.90 -13.39 -18.86
CA TRP A 117 5.23 -12.85 -18.62
C TRP A 117 6.04 -12.86 -19.91
N GLN A 118 6.93 -11.90 -20.04
CA GLN A 118 7.75 -11.72 -21.23
C GLN A 118 9.22 -11.79 -20.88
N ASP A 119 10.01 -12.46 -21.75
CA ASP A 119 11.45 -12.42 -21.69
C ASP A 119 11.96 -10.98 -21.87
N ASN A 120 12.97 -10.61 -21.11
CA ASN A 120 13.58 -9.30 -21.24
C ASN A 120 14.59 -9.30 -22.38
N ASP A 121 14.53 -8.27 -23.20
CA ASP A 121 15.46 -8.04 -24.31
C ASP A 121 16.32 -6.79 -24.08
N ASP A 122 17.30 -6.58 -24.97
CA ASP A 122 18.20 -5.44 -24.85
C ASP A 122 17.48 -4.10 -25.07
N ASP A 123 16.45 -4.06 -25.93
CA ASP A 123 15.69 -2.85 -26.23
C ASP A 123 14.89 -2.43 -24.98
N PHE A 124 14.25 -3.38 -24.28
CA PHE A 124 13.58 -3.12 -23.01
C PHE A 124 14.51 -2.58 -21.94
N PHE A 125 15.70 -3.19 -21.76
CA PHE A 125 16.66 -2.67 -20.79
C PHE A 125 17.22 -1.30 -21.16
N ASP A 126 17.34 -1.00 -22.43
CA ASP A 126 17.78 0.33 -22.90
C ASP A 126 16.66 1.38 -22.65
N ASP A 127 15.39 1.02 -22.84
CA ASP A 127 14.24 1.91 -22.58
C ASP A 127 14.11 2.26 -21.09
N ILE A 128 14.28 1.30 -20.20
CA ILE A 128 14.23 1.56 -18.76
C ILE A 128 15.55 2.15 -18.21
N GLY A 129 16.56 2.32 -19.04
CA GLY A 129 17.87 2.85 -18.63
C GLY A 129 18.62 1.98 -17.62
N ASP A 130 18.19 0.72 -17.43
CA ASP A 130 18.77 -0.16 -16.44
C ASP A 130 20.07 -0.79 -16.90
N THR A 131 21.17 -0.39 -16.28
CA THR A 131 22.50 -0.99 -16.47
C THR A 131 22.91 -1.91 -15.34
N SER A 132 22.00 -2.19 -14.41
CA SER A 132 22.25 -2.87 -13.15
C SER A 132 22.29 -4.40 -13.28
N TRP A 133 22.39 -5.05 -12.13
CA TRP A 133 22.37 -6.50 -11.94
C TRP A 133 21.11 -7.23 -12.46
N ARG A 134 20.04 -6.48 -12.79
CA ARG A 134 18.79 -7.05 -13.33
C ARG A 134 18.82 -7.35 -14.82
N LYS A 135 19.84 -6.90 -15.54
CA LYS A 135 20.13 -7.35 -16.91
C LYS A 135 20.53 -8.83 -16.94
N VAL A 136 19.63 -9.70 -16.56
CA VAL A 136 19.82 -11.14 -16.59
C VAL A 136 18.60 -11.82 -17.21
N ASP A 137 18.83 -12.85 -17.99
CA ASP A 137 17.81 -13.53 -18.79
C ASP A 137 16.62 -14.06 -17.98
N HIS A 138 16.79 -14.27 -16.68
CA HIS A 138 15.74 -14.82 -15.81
C HIS A 138 14.99 -13.78 -14.95
N ALA A 139 15.29 -12.50 -15.09
CA ALA A 139 14.52 -11.44 -14.45
C ALA A 139 13.27 -11.16 -15.29
N GLU A 140 12.14 -11.68 -14.85
CA GLU A 140 10.85 -11.50 -15.52
C GLU A 140 10.22 -10.17 -15.04
N LEU A 141 10.63 -9.05 -15.63
CA LEU A 141 10.23 -7.72 -15.15
C LEU A 141 8.84 -7.29 -15.65
N ARG A 142 8.39 -7.84 -16.76
CA ARG A 142 7.05 -7.59 -17.32
C ARG A 142 6.17 -8.81 -17.06
N THR A 143 5.34 -8.71 -16.03
CA THR A 143 4.46 -9.80 -15.59
C THR A 143 3.06 -9.28 -15.30
N SER A 144 2.04 -10.11 -15.52
CA SER A 144 0.64 -9.77 -15.29
C SER A 144 -0.12 -11.00 -14.81
N MET A 145 -1.08 -10.80 -13.92
CA MET A 145 -2.00 -11.86 -13.49
C MET A 145 -3.44 -11.43 -13.71
N ALA A 146 -4.27 -12.38 -14.14
CA ALA A 146 -5.69 -12.15 -14.35
C ALA A 146 -6.47 -13.47 -14.29
N ARG A 147 -7.79 -13.40 -14.06
CA ARG A 147 -8.69 -14.54 -14.21
C ARG A 147 -9.26 -14.62 -15.63
N VAL A 148 -9.46 -15.81 -16.13
CA VAL A 148 -10.10 -16.04 -17.42
C VAL A 148 -11.60 -15.91 -17.28
N GLU A 149 -12.19 -14.89 -17.91
CA GLU A 149 -13.64 -14.64 -17.92
C GLU A 149 -14.34 -15.38 -19.07
N ALA A 150 -13.69 -15.47 -20.24
CA ALA A 150 -14.22 -16.22 -21.38
C ALA A 150 -13.12 -16.78 -22.28
N ILE A 151 -13.45 -17.87 -23.00
CA ILE A 151 -12.58 -18.50 -23.99
C ILE A 151 -13.36 -18.70 -25.29
N ASP A 152 -12.91 -18.11 -26.40
CA ASP A 152 -13.44 -18.31 -27.73
C ASP A 152 -12.35 -18.77 -28.72
N GLY A 153 -12.13 -20.07 -28.77
CA GLY A 153 -11.09 -20.68 -29.60
C GLY A 153 -9.69 -20.33 -29.07
N ARG A 154 -9.03 -19.34 -29.68
CA ARG A 154 -7.70 -18.85 -29.23
C ARG A 154 -7.78 -17.53 -28.47
N ASP A 155 -8.93 -16.90 -28.47
CA ASP A 155 -9.13 -15.61 -27.84
C ASP A 155 -9.56 -15.82 -26.38
N LEU A 156 -8.84 -15.21 -25.46
CA LEU A 156 -9.16 -15.16 -24.03
C LEU A 156 -9.69 -13.77 -23.71
N THR A 157 -10.76 -13.71 -22.93
CA THR A 157 -11.17 -12.48 -22.23
C THR A 157 -10.77 -12.64 -20.78
N LEU A 158 -10.04 -11.65 -20.28
CA LEU A 158 -9.56 -11.57 -18.89
C LEU A 158 -10.53 -10.71 -18.08
N ASP A 159 -10.55 -10.91 -16.77
CA ASP A 159 -11.35 -10.13 -15.82
C ASP A 159 -10.85 -8.70 -15.65
N ARG A 160 -9.58 -8.44 -16.00
CA ARG A 160 -8.90 -7.14 -15.97
C ARG A 160 -7.98 -6.96 -17.16
N GLY A 161 -7.46 -5.74 -17.34
CA GLY A 161 -6.41 -5.46 -18.31
C GLY A 161 -5.08 -6.14 -17.97
N VAL A 162 -4.24 -6.35 -18.97
CA VAL A 162 -2.84 -6.72 -18.70
C VAL A 162 -2.08 -5.52 -18.16
N HIS A 163 -1.13 -5.73 -17.27
CA HIS A 163 -0.41 -4.69 -16.54
C HIS A 163 0.81 -4.12 -17.30
N PHE A 164 1.07 -4.58 -18.48
CA PHE A 164 2.20 -4.17 -19.32
C PHE A 164 1.86 -4.32 -20.79
N ASP A 165 2.52 -3.53 -21.62
CA ASP A 165 2.63 -3.83 -23.04
C ASP A 165 3.39 -5.14 -23.25
N LEU A 166 2.77 -6.10 -23.90
CA LEU A 166 3.28 -7.45 -24.08
C LEU A 166 3.38 -7.81 -25.56
N ASP A 167 4.59 -8.13 -26.01
CA ASP A 167 4.84 -8.57 -27.38
C ASP A 167 4.37 -10.01 -27.62
N GLY A 168 3.78 -10.30 -28.76
CA GLY A 168 3.13 -11.57 -29.06
C GLY A 168 3.99 -12.80 -28.79
N ASP A 169 4.90 -13.12 -29.70
CA ASP A 169 5.67 -14.37 -29.70
C ASP A 169 6.58 -14.54 -28.46
N ASP A 170 6.98 -13.42 -27.82
CA ASP A 170 7.89 -13.40 -26.67
C ASP A 170 7.16 -13.46 -25.33
N THR A 171 5.84 -13.36 -25.34
CA THR A 171 5.02 -13.43 -24.13
C THR A 171 4.50 -14.84 -23.87
N HIS A 172 4.86 -15.39 -22.74
CA HIS A 172 4.44 -16.69 -22.24
C HIS A 172 3.16 -16.56 -21.42
N VAL A 173 2.28 -17.55 -21.56
CA VAL A 173 1.05 -17.65 -20.76
C VAL A 173 1.09 -18.95 -19.97
N GLU A 174 0.94 -18.82 -18.65
CA GLU A 174 0.88 -19.92 -17.69
C GLU A 174 -0.47 -19.94 -17.00
N ARG A 175 -1.06 -21.13 -16.82
CA ARG A 175 -2.13 -21.32 -15.85
C ARG A 175 -1.51 -21.55 -14.48
N ILE A 176 -1.92 -20.79 -13.49
CA ILE A 176 -1.48 -20.95 -12.11
C ILE A 176 -2.60 -21.60 -11.30
N ASP A 177 -2.27 -22.69 -10.60
CA ASP A 177 -3.17 -23.24 -9.60
C ASP A 177 -3.07 -22.38 -8.34
N THR A 178 -4.04 -21.50 -8.09
CA THR A 178 -4.04 -20.57 -6.97
C THR A 178 -4.73 -21.12 -5.73
N VAL A 179 -4.41 -20.55 -4.59
CA VAL A 179 -5.17 -20.71 -3.34
C VAL A 179 -6.02 -19.47 -3.18
N ASP A 180 -7.34 -19.63 -3.31
CA ASP A 180 -8.29 -18.54 -3.39
C ASP A 180 -9.13 -18.42 -2.12
N ASP A 181 -9.56 -17.19 -1.78
CA ASP A 181 -10.53 -16.94 -0.70
C ASP A 181 -10.06 -17.52 0.65
N VAL A 182 -8.82 -17.26 1.03
CA VAL A 182 -8.25 -17.69 2.32
C VAL A 182 -8.11 -16.49 3.25
N SER A 183 -8.53 -16.64 4.51
CA SER A 183 -8.34 -15.64 5.55
C SER A 183 -7.38 -16.10 6.63
N LEU A 184 -6.48 -15.20 7.05
CA LEU A 184 -5.68 -15.28 8.27
C LEU A 184 -6.05 -14.08 9.15
N GLU A 185 -6.45 -14.32 10.42
CA GLU A 185 -6.97 -13.25 11.28
C GLU A 185 -6.63 -13.44 12.75
N GLY A 186 -6.22 -12.38 13.44
CA GLY A 186 -6.27 -12.25 14.89
C GLY A 186 -5.26 -13.06 15.68
N PHE A 187 -3.99 -13.14 15.31
CA PHE A 187 -2.94 -13.82 16.08
C PHE A 187 -1.54 -13.22 15.90
N THR A 188 -0.66 -13.49 16.87
CA THR A 188 0.76 -13.12 16.84
C THR A 188 1.62 -14.33 16.48
N LEU A 189 2.62 -14.11 15.62
CA LEU A 189 3.73 -15.06 15.40
C LEU A 189 4.92 -14.65 16.25
N ASP A 190 5.46 -15.60 17.00
CA ASP A 190 6.66 -15.48 17.82
C ASP A 190 7.61 -16.65 17.51
N PHE A 191 8.89 -16.50 17.82
CA PHE A 191 9.93 -17.44 17.49
C PHE A 191 10.81 -17.73 18.71
N GLU A 192 11.24 -18.98 18.92
CA GLU A 192 12.14 -19.34 20.01
C GLU A 192 13.58 -18.85 19.80
N LEU A 193 13.76 -17.62 19.31
CA LEU A 193 15.06 -17.03 18.98
C LEU A 193 15.54 -15.99 20.00
N GLY A 194 14.67 -15.55 20.91
CA GLY A 194 14.92 -14.42 21.80
C GLY A 194 14.66 -13.08 21.12
N ARG A 195 15.49 -12.06 21.38
CA ARG A 195 15.30 -10.71 20.83
C ARG A 195 16.51 -10.26 20.02
N PRO A 196 16.31 -9.69 18.84
CA PRO A 196 17.39 -9.11 18.05
C PRO A 196 17.91 -7.80 18.69
N GLU A 197 19.16 -7.48 18.45
CA GLU A 197 19.72 -6.17 18.81
C GLU A 197 19.16 -5.11 17.86
N ALA A 198 18.51 -4.07 18.39
CA ALA A 198 17.78 -3.08 17.60
C ALA A 198 18.70 -2.33 16.61
N GLY A 199 19.88 -1.92 17.04
CA GLY A 199 20.84 -1.16 16.22
C GLY A 199 21.78 -2.01 15.37
N GLU A 200 21.62 -3.35 15.30
CA GLU A 200 22.48 -4.20 14.48
C GLU A 200 21.80 -4.54 13.15
N PHE A 201 22.41 -4.08 12.05
CA PHE A 201 21.89 -4.23 10.68
C PHE A 201 22.68 -5.25 9.87
N ASP A 202 23.22 -6.28 10.49
CA ASP A 202 23.86 -7.43 9.85
C ASP A 202 22.92 -8.66 9.84
N ASN A 203 23.31 -9.70 9.10
CA ASN A 203 22.66 -10.99 9.19
C ASN A 203 23.26 -11.78 10.37
N THR A 204 22.54 -11.82 11.48
CA THR A 204 23.02 -12.48 12.71
C THR A 204 22.68 -13.97 12.78
N LEU A 205 21.73 -14.43 11.94
CA LEU A 205 21.30 -15.81 11.81
C LEU A 205 21.37 -16.27 10.34
N ASP A 206 22.58 -16.45 9.82
CA ASP A 206 22.83 -16.84 8.41
C ASP A 206 22.02 -18.06 7.94
N ALA A 207 21.77 -19.02 8.82
CA ALA A 207 20.99 -20.21 8.50
C ALA A 207 19.52 -19.90 8.18
N LEU A 208 19.01 -18.79 8.69
CA LEU A 208 17.63 -18.32 8.50
C LEU A 208 17.57 -17.08 7.56
N SER A 209 18.61 -16.91 6.72
CA SER A 209 18.61 -15.86 5.70
C SER A 209 17.44 -16.07 4.73
N ARG A 210 16.69 -15.00 4.45
CA ARG A 210 15.48 -14.99 3.61
C ARG A 210 14.33 -15.85 4.14
N TYR A 211 14.28 -16.09 5.44
CA TYR A 211 13.13 -16.72 6.07
C TYR A 211 11.94 -15.75 6.07
N HIS A 212 10.74 -16.27 5.82
CA HIS A 212 9.50 -15.49 5.81
C HIS A 212 8.58 -15.95 6.95
N ALA A 213 8.17 -15.04 7.82
CA ALA A 213 7.21 -15.43 8.86
C ALA A 213 5.85 -15.78 8.25
N VAL A 214 5.34 -14.94 7.36
CA VAL A 214 4.10 -15.20 6.58
C VAL A 214 4.42 -15.07 5.09
N LEU A 215 4.16 -16.11 4.32
CA LEU A 215 4.37 -16.14 2.87
C LEU A 215 3.06 -16.47 2.15
N LEU A 216 2.53 -15.51 1.41
CA LEU A 216 1.49 -15.74 0.42
C LEU A 216 2.19 -16.00 -0.93
N ASP A 217 1.93 -17.15 -1.55
CA ASP A 217 2.57 -17.52 -2.81
C ASP A 217 1.55 -18.16 -3.77
N GLY A 218 1.14 -17.43 -4.79
CA GLY A 218 0.11 -17.86 -5.73
C GLY A 218 -1.28 -17.84 -5.11
N THR A 219 -1.73 -16.68 -4.62
CA THR A 219 -3.07 -16.52 -4.02
C THR A 219 -3.90 -15.50 -4.77
N VAL A 220 -5.21 -15.66 -4.71
CA VAL A 220 -6.18 -14.70 -5.24
C VAL A 220 -7.25 -14.44 -4.20
N ASN A 221 -7.57 -13.16 -3.96
CA ASN A 221 -8.58 -12.75 -2.99
C ASN A 221 -8.26 -13.30 -1.58
N ALA A 222 -7.00 -13.18 -1.15
CA ALA A 222 -6.58 -13.57 0.19
C ALA A 222 -6.78 -12.39 1.14
N SER A 223 -7.32 -12.66 2.34
CA SER A 223 -7.48 -11.66 3.40
C SER A 223 -6.50 -11.95 4.54
N VAL A 224 -5.77 -10.92 5.00
CA VAL A 224 -4.87 -11.01 6.15
C VAL A 224 -5.17 -9.84 7.08
N ASP A 225 -5.72 -10.11 8.26
CA ASP A 225 -6.18 -9.07 9.18
C ASP A 225 -5.70 -9.33 10.61
N GLU A 226 -5.33 -8.27 11.32
CA GLU A 226 -4.86 -8.36 12.72
C GLU A 226 -3.77 -9.45 12.92
N ILE A 227 -2.72 -9.46 12.13
CA ILE A 227 -1.57 -10.36 12.30
C ILE A 227 -0.35 -9.57 12.75
N ARG A 228 0.30 -10.03 13.83
CA ARG A 228 1.54 -9.44 14.33
C ARG A 228 2.69 -10.42 14.24
N VAL A 229 3.83 -9.99 13.70
CA VAL A 229 5.10 -10.73 13.69
C VAL A 229 6.08 -10.05 14.62
N VAL A 230 6.64 -10.77 15.59
CA VAL A 230 7.57 -10.23 16.59
C VAL A 230 8.90 -10.96 16.53
N ASP A 231 10.00 -10.20 16.50
CA ASP A 231 11.38 -10.70 16.58
C ASP A 231 11.64 -11.87 15.60
N GLY A 232 11.19 -11.70 14.34
CA GLY A 232 11.26 -12.74 13.31
C GLY A 232 12.69 -13.02 12.81
N PRO A 233 12.90 -14.17 12.15
CA PRO A 233 14.23 -14.51 11.61
C PRO A 233 14.74 -13.53 10.54
N SER A 234 13.87 -13.09 9.63
CA SER A 234 14.20 -12.19 8.53
C SER A 234 12.98 -11.38 8.07
N THR A 235 12.33 -11.73 6.96
CA THR A 235 11.16 -11.00 6.42
C THR A 235 9.89 -11.39 7.18
N ALA A 236 9.09 -10.39 7.59
CA ALA A 236 7.85 -10.66 8.29
C ALA A 236 6.75 -11.14 7.31
N PHE A 237 6.37 -10.32 6.34
CA PHE A 237 5.32 -10.65 5.37
C PHE A 237 5.86 -10.60 3.95
N ARG A 238 5.58 -11.64 3.17
CA ARG A 238 5.88 -11.65 1.75
C ARG A 238 4.65 -12.05 0.94
N PHE A 239 4.33 -11.20 -0.01
CA PHE A 239 3.26 -11.37 -0.99
C PHE A 239 3.88 -11.67 -2.35
N SER A 240 3.76 -12.92 -2.83
CA SER A 240 4.42 -13.38 -4.05
C SER A 240 3.40 -13.98 -5.02
N ARG A 241 3.28 -13.41 -6.21
CA ARG A 241 2.28 -13.83 -7.21
C ARG A 241 0.86 -13.79 -6.62
N VAL A 242 0.50 -12.65 -6.09
CA VAL A 242 -0.79 -12.43 -5.44
C VAL A 242 -1.65 -11.47 -6.25
N LEU A 243 -2.94 -11.68 -6.22
CA LEU A 243 -3.93 -10.90 -6.95
C LEU A 243 -5.11 -10.60 -6.02
N ASP A 244 -5.57 -9.35 -5.98
CA ASP A 244 -6.71 -8.93 -5.15
C ASP A 244 -6.51 -9.32 -3.66
N SER A 245 -5.35 -9.03 -3.08
CA SER A 245 -5.13 -9.24 -1.63
C SER A 245 -5.76 -8.10 -0.85
N ASP A 246 -6.47 -8.46 0.24
CA ASP A 246 -7.08 -7.54 1.20
C ASP A 246 -6.33 -7.70 2.54
N VAL A 247 -5.53 -6.69 2.91
CA VAL A 247 -4.59 -6.80 4.02
C VAL A 247 -4.79 -5.63 4.98
N ASP A 248 -5.23 -5.94 6.20
CA ASP A 248 -5.58 -4.94 7.21
C ASP A 248 -4.80 -5.14 8.52
N ASN A 249 -4.37 -4.04 9.14
CA ASN A 249 -3.92 -4.02 10.54
C ASN A 249 -2.82 -5.06 10.83
N ILE A 250 -1.82 -5.18 9.97
CA ILE A 250 -0.71 -6.10 10.19
C ILE A 250 0.52 -5.38 10.72
N GLU A 251 1.21 -6.02 11.67
CA GLU A 251 2.34 -5.44 12.37
C GLU A 251 3.61 -6.29 12.22
N ALA A 252 4.78 -5.63 12.07
CA ALA A 252 6.09 -6.28 11.96
C ALA A 252 7.11 -5.60 12.88
N HIS A 253 7.56 -6.29 13.92
CA HIS A 253 8.44 -5.71 14.93
C HIS A 253 9.71 -6.54 15.13
N GLY A 254 10.86 -5.99 14.72
CA GLY A 254 12.17 -6.60 14.93
C GLY A 254 12.50 -7.76 14.00
N SER A 255 13.77 -7.86 13.63
CA SER A 255 14.29 -8.96 12.82
C SER A 255 15.75 -9.25 13.19
N PHE A 256 16.13 -10.55 13.15
CA PHE A 256 17.51 -10.97 13.38
C PHE A 256 18.41 -10.77 12.16
N ASN A 257 17.91 -11.00 10.96
CA ASN A 257 18.66 -10.78 9.74
C ASN A 257 18.23 -9.48 9.08
N LYS A 258 19.03 -8.45 9.27
CA LYS A 258 18.84 -7.10 8.71
C LYS A 258 19.97 -6.66 7.77
N GLY A 259 20.81 -7.59 7.36
CA GLY A 259 21.88 -7.33 6.40
C GLY A 259 21.44 -7.47 4.95
N GLY A 260 22.39 -7.29 4.03
CA GLY A 260 22.17 -7.41 2.60
C GLY A 260 21.67 -8.78 2.14
N GLY A 261 21.18 -8.85 0.91
CA GLY A 261 20.81 -10.11 0.25
C GLY A 261 19.34 -10.53 0.41
N GLY A 262 18.43 -9.60 0.61
CA GLY A 262 16.98 -9.87 0.70
C GLY A 262 16.57 -10.32 2.10
N ASN A 263 16.94 -9.55 3.11
CA ASN A 263 16.64 -9.86 4.51
C ASN A 263 16.07 -8.64 5.24
N GLY A 264 15.25 -8.89 6.24
CA GLY A 264 14.78 -7.91 7.20
C GLY A 264 13.73 -6.96 6.66
N TYR A 265 12.84 -7.40 5.78
CA TYR A 265 11.73 -6.60 5.26
C TYR A 265 10.49 -6.79 6.14
N ALA A 266 9.80 -5.69 6.44
CA ALA A 266 8.51 -5.81 7.10
C ALA A 266 7.47 -6.35 6.11
N TYR A 267 7.30 -5.65 4.98
CA TYR A 267 6.35 -5.99 3.94
C TYR A 267 7.07 -6.08 2.59
N GLU A 268 7.07 -7.27 1.99
CA GLU A 268 7.70 -7.52 0.69
C GLU A 268 6.62 -7.88 -0.34
N LEU A 269 6.34 -6.94 -1.26
CA LEU A 269 5.49 -7.17 -2.41
C LEU A 269 6.36 -7.65 -3.58
N HIS A 270 6.12 -8.87 -4.05
CA HIS A 270 6.93 -9.50 -5.07
C HIS A 270 6.01 -10.15 -6.11
N GLU A 271 5.63 -9.39 -7.13
CA GLU A 271 4.59 -9.78 -8.09
C GLU A 271 3.21 -9.77 -7.41
N SER A 272 2.83 -8.58 -6.87
CA SER A 272 1.54 -8.29 -6.26
C SER A 272 0.73 -7.38 -7.18
N TYR A 273 -0.54 -7.69 -7.40
CA TYR A 273 -1.40 -6.97 -8.32
C TYR A 273 -2.73 -6.59 -7.67
N ASP A 274 -3.10 -5.32 -7.84
CA ASP A 274 -4.41 -4.78 -7.45
C ASP A 274 -4.80 -5.14 -6.00
N GLY A 275 -3.82 -5.12 -5.08
CA GLY A 275 -4.03 -5.40 -3.67
C GLY A 275 -4.30 -4.13 -2.88
N ASP A 276 -5.11 -4.26 -1.83
CA ASP A 276 -5.37 -3.22 -0.83
C ASP A 276 -4.67 -3.60 0.48
N PHE A 277 -3.86 -2.67 1.00
CA PHE A 277 -3.04 -2.89 2.20
C PHE A 277 -3.22 -1.69 3.13
N THR A 278 -3.91 -1.85 4.25
CA THR A 278 -4.20 -0.78 5.20
C THR A 278 -3.70 -1.07 6.61
N GLY A 279 -3.44 -0.02 7.39
CA GLY A 279 -3.04 -0.16 8.79
C GLY A 279 -1.71 -0.89 8.99
N LEU A 280 -0.75 -0.71 8.09
CA LEU A 280 0.57 -1.34 8.20
C LEU A 280 1.43 -0.64 9.24
N ILE A 281 1.95 -1.36 10.22
CA ILE A 281 2.82 -0.83 11.27
C ILE A 281 4.12 -1.63 11.32
N ASP A 282 5.26 -0.96 11.23
CA ASP A 282 6.54 -1.65 11.38
C ASP A 282 7.56 -0.87 12.23
N SER A 283 8.48 -1.61 12.84
CA SER A 283 9.62 -1.04 13.55
C SER A 283 10.77 -2.03 13.70
N GLY A 284 12.01 -1.52 13.73
CA GLY A 284 13.20 -2.33 13.97
C GLY A 284 13.53 -3.32 12.85
N MET A 285 13.00 -3.13 11.68
CA MET A 285 13.30 -3.89 10.45
C MET A 285 14.46 -3.24 9.69
N ARG A 286 14.92 -3.84 8.60
CA ARG A 286 15.86 -3.21 7.68
C ARG A 286 15.15 -2.26 6.72
N HIS A 287 14.08 -2.72 6.13
CA HIS A 287 13.19 -1.97 5.27
C HIS A 287 11.75 -2.15 5.73
N GLY A 288 10.95 -1.10 5.64
CA GLY A 288 9.51 -1.16 5.87
C GLY A 288 8.80 -1.80 4.68
N LEU A 289 8.30 -1.02 3.77
CA LEU A 289 7.63 -1.49 2.55
C LEU A 289 8.64 -1.64 1.40
N VAL A 290 8.69 -2.83 0.80
CA VAL A 290 9.57 -3.13 -0.34
C VAL A 290 8.78 -3.73 -1.49
N PHE A 291 8.82 -3.08 -2.63
CA PHE A 291 8.44 -3.66 -3.91
C PHE A 291 9.66 -4.40 -4.45
N ALA A 292 9.65 -5.73 -4.34
CA ALA A 292 10.86 -6.54 -4.36
C ALA A 292 11.44 -6.84 -5.75
N SER A 293 12.68 -7.23 -5.74
CA SER A 293 13.55 -7.48 -6.89
C SER A 293 13.05 -8.53 -7.88
N TRP A 294 13.44 -8.39 -9.13
CA TRP A 294 13.31 -9.37 -10.21
C TRP A 294 11.94 -9.46 -10.86
N ARG A 295 10.92 -8.90 -10.29
CA ARG A 295 9.55 -8.90 -10.78
C ARG A 295 8.87 -7.62 -10.38
N SER A 296 7.84 -7.25 -11.08
CA SER A 296 7.16 -5.98 -10.84
C SER A 296 5.84 -6.22 -10.12
N SER A 297 5.47 -5.27 -9.27
CA SER A 297 4.17 -5.21 -8.59
C SER A 297 3.42 -3.99 -9.10
N VAL A 298 2.12 -4.12 -9.37
CA VAL A 298 1.35 -3.10 -10.10
C VAL A 298 -0.04 -2.92 -9.49
N GLY A 299 -0.48 -1.66 -9.40
CA GLY A 299 -1.87 -1.32 -9.05
C GLY A 299 -2.21 -1.52 -7.57
N ASN A 300 -1.23 -1.54 -6.66
CA ASN A 300 -1.51 -1.74 -5.24
C ASN A 300 -1.76 -0.40 -4.54
N GLU A 301 -2.78 -0.36 -3.69
CA GLU A 301 -3.05 0.71 -2.74
C GLU A 301 -2.45 0.32 -1.38
N VAL A 302 -1.60 1.17 -0.80
CA VAL A 302 -0.92 0.84 0.45
C VAL A 302 -0.98 2.02 1.42
N HIS A 303 -1.55 1.78 2.60
CA HIS A 303 -1.56 2.74 3.70
C HIS A 303 -0.69 2.24 4.85
N VAL A 304 0.43 2.92 5.08
CA VAL A 304 1.35 2.66 6.18
C VAL A 304 1.03 3.63 7.32
N GLU A 305 0.48 3.11 8.41
CA GLU A 305 0.14 3.88 9.60
C GLU A 305 1.38 4.42 10.30
N SER A 306 2.39 3.56 10.49
CA SER A 306 3.64 3.96 11.13
C SER A 306 4.80 3.08 10.70
N THR A 307 5.94 3.70 10.38
CA THR A 307 7.19 3.01 10.08
C THR A 307 8.39 3.78 10.65
N ASP A 308 9.47 3.08 10.97
CA ASP A 308 10.77 3.69 11.22
C ASP A 308 11.75 3.46 10.04
N ARG A 309 11.23 3.09 8.86
CA ARG A 309 11.99 2.67 7.68
C ARG A 309 11.50 3.34 6.40
N ASP A 310 12.01 2.88 5.29
CA ASP A 310 11.80 3.38 3.94
C ASP A 310 10.61 2.73 3.23
N VAL A 311 10.17 3.41 2.17
CA VAL A 311 9.42 2.80 1.06
C VAL A 311 10.41 2.60 -0.09
N ASN A 312 10.57 1.38 -0.56
CA ASN A 312 11.62 1.02 -1.50
C ASN A 312 11.08 0.27 -2.71
N PHE A 313 11.11 0.89 -3.88
CA PHE A 313 10.79 0.26 -5.15
C PHE A 313 12.04 -0.43 -5.71
N HIS A 314 12.18 -1.70 -5.37
CA HIS A 314 13.34 -2.53 -5.68
C HIS A 314 13.07 -3.52 -6.81
N GLY A 315 11.86 -3.51 -7.35
CA GLY A 315 11.41 -4.34 -8.46
C GLY A 315 12.03 -3.96 -9.78
N GLY A 316 11.33 -4.22 -10.84
CA GLY A 316 11.81 -3.91 -12.17
C GLY A 316 11.08 -2.73 -12.79
N ARG A 317 9.80 -2.86 -12.81
CA ARG A 317 8.88 -1.92 -13.44
C ARG A 317 7.62 -1.78 -12.58
N ASP A 318 7.81 -1.61 -11.28
CA ASP A 318 6.69 -1.30 -10.39
C ASP A 318 6.03 0.00 -10.85
N HIS A 319 4.72 0.00 -11.08
CA HIS A 319 3.98 1.19 -11.51
C HIS A 319 2.54 1.12 -11.02
N ASP A 320 1.83 2.25 -11.12
CA ASP A 320 0.45 2.42 -10.67
C ASP A 320 0.22 2.04 -9.19
N ASN A 321 1.29 1.96 -8.39
CA ASN A 321 1.13 1.76 -6.97
C ASN A 321 1.00 3.10 -6.27
N ARG A 322 0.07 3.18 -5.32
CA ARG A 322 -0.15 4.34 -4.46
C ARG A 322 0.19 3.96 -3.03
N VAL A 323 1.07 4.72 -2.43
CA VAL A 323 1.53 4.50 -1.05
C VAL A 323 1.31 5.78 -0.27
N HIS A 324 0.53 5.69 0.79
CA HIS A 324 0.35 6.75 1.77
C HIS A 324 1.00 6.34 3.08
N VAL A 325 1.89 7.17 3.62
CA VAL A 325 2.61 6.95 4.86
C VAL A 325 2.21 8.03 5.85
N ALA A 326 1.35 7.69 6.82
CA ALA A 326 0.89 8.65 7.81
C ALA A 326 2.04 9.10 8.72
N GLN A 327 2.89 8.16 9.16
CA GLN A 327 4.02 8.51 10.03
C GLN A 327 5.28 7.74 9.66
N SER A 328 6.38 8.48 9.41
CA SER A 328 7.73 7.90 9.29
C SER A 328 8.72 8.68 10.14
N ILE A 329 9.24 8.06 11.21
CA ILE A 329 10.20 8.69 12.10
C ILE A 329 11.46 7.86 12.14
N ARG A 330 12.57 8.44 11.70
CA ARG A 330 13.90 7.82 11.74
C ARG A 330 14.77 8.45 12.84
N ASP A 331 15.61 7.64 13.43
CA ASP A 331 16.65 8.13 14.35
C ASP A 331 17.98 8.24 13.58
N PRO A 332 18.36 9.44 13.14
CA PRO A 332 19.57 9.64 12.35
C PRO A 332 20.86 9.36 13.14
N GLU A 333 20.83 9.33 14.46
CA GLU A 333 22.01 9.04 15.28
C GLU A 333 22.31 7.54 15.40
N THR A 334 21.28 6.69 15.31
CA THR A 334 21.38 5.24 15.48
C THR A 334 21.19 4.45 14.20
N ASP A 335 20.84 5.10 13.10
CA ASP A 335 20.57 4.45 11.82
C ASP A 335 21.82 4.32 10.94
N ASP A 336 22.62 3.29 11.19
CA ASP A 336 23.83 3.00 10.40
C ASP A 336 23.51 2.57 8.96
N LEU A 337 22.30 2.06 8.68
CA LEU A 337 21.83 1.66 7.34
C LEU A 337 20.77 2.63 6.79
N SER A 338 21.00 3.91 6.99
CA SER A 338 20.15 4.95 6.42
C SER A 338 19.97 4.74 4.92
N THR A 339 18.76 4.46 4.50
CA THR A 339 18.32 4.42 3.09
C THR A 339 17.44 5.62 2.82
N THR A 340 17.33 6.05 1.58
CA THR A 340 16.38 7.10 1.19
C THR A 340 14.97 6.68 1.58
N LEU A 341 14.11 7.62 1.99
CA LEU A 341 12.74 7.30 2.40
C LEU A 341 11.88 6.80 1.25
N TRP A 342 12.08 7.36 0.08
CA TRP A 342 11.42 6.92 -1.14
C TRP A 342 12.43 6.76 -2.27
N VAL A 343 12.53 5.57 -2.83
CA VAL A 343 13.45 5.23 -3.91
C VAL A 343 12.66 4.84 -5.17
N ASN A 344 12.10 5.81 -5.85
CA ASN A 344 11.46 5.61 -7.15
C ASN A 344 12.07 6.48 -8.26
N ALA A 345 12.88 7.46 -7.91
CA ALA A 345 13.42 8.41 -8.86
C ALA A 345 14.85 8.06 -9.28
N GLY A 346 15.08 7.97 -10.57
CA GLY A 346 16.39 8.13 -11.16
C GLY A 346 17.22 6.90 -11.46
N GLY A 347 16.67 5.70 -11.51
CA GLY A 347 17.30 4.51 -12.14
C GLY A 347 18.66 4.05 -11.62
N GLU A 348 19.28 4.75 -10.69
CA GLU A 348 20.64 4.46 -10.22
C GLU A 348 20.67 3.52 -9.01
N HIS A 349 19.59 3.45 -8.24
CA HIS A 349 19.49 2.62 -7.05
C HIS A 349 18.53 1.45 -7.27
N PHE A 350 19.04 0.26 -7.27
CA PHE A 350 18.30 -1.01 -7.27
C PHE A 350 17.18 -1.14 -8.30
N GLY A 351 17.26 -0.34 -9.38
CA GLY A 351 16.37 -0.41 -10.49
C GLY A 351 15.06 0.33 -10.36
N ALA A 352 15.06 1.34 -9.54
CA ALA A 352 14.04 2.35 -9.67
C ALA A 352 13.86 2.71 -11.14
N ILE A 353 12.62 2.79 -11.57
CA ILE A 353 12.33 3.19 -12.94
C ILE A 353 12.71 4.66 -13.15
N THR A 354 13.00 5.01 -14.39
CA THR A 354 13.37 6.40 -14.74
C THR A 354 12.18 7.35 -14.78
N ASP A 355 10.95 6.83 -14.66
CA ASP A 355 9.73 7.61 -14.62
C ASP A 355 9.36 7.91 -13.17
N PRO A 356 9.46 9.17 -12.71
CA PRO A 356 9.12 9.52 -11.34
C PRO A 356 7.60 9.44 -11.05
N ASP A 357 6.78 9.49 -12.09
CA ASP A 357 5.32 9.48 -11.97
C ASP A 357 4.74 8.05 -12.00
N ALA A 358 5.58 7.05 -12.16
CA ALA A 358 5.11 5.67 -12.27
C ALA A 358 4.45 5.14 -10.99
N ASN A 359 4.87 5.62 -9.82
CA ASN A 359 4.24 5.32 -8.54
C ASN A 359 4.05 6.61 -7.75
N GLN A 360 3.06 6.65 -6.88
CA GLN A 360 2.80 7.78 -6.00
C GLN A 360 3.14 7.38 -4.56
N VAL A 361 3.94 8.20 -3.89
CA VAL A 361 4.21 8.05 -2.46
C VAL A 361 3.94 9.39 -1.79
N ARG A 362 3.10 9.39 -0.76
CA ARG A 362 2.67 10.56 -0.01
C ARG A 362 2.97 10.36 1.46
N PHE A 363 3.31 11.44 2.14
CA PHE A 363 3.65 11.44 3.56
C PHE A 363 2.89 12.55 4.29
N ASP A 364 2.46 12.28 5.54
CA ASP A 364 1.83 13.31 6.38
C ASP A 364 2.80 13.85 7.43
N TYR A 365 3.54 12.94 8.11
CA TYR A 365 4.54 13.32 9.11
C TYR A 365 5.84 12.54 8.92
N VAL A 366 6.93 13.24 8.64
CA VAL A 366 8.24 12.62 8.37
C VAL A 366 9.35 13.26 9.18
N VAL A 367 10.18 12.44 9.81
CA VAL A 367 11.55 12.78 10.21
C VAL A 367 12.51 11.95 9.37
N GLY A 368 13.23 12.63 8.50
CA GLY A 368 14.00 12.08 7.41
C GLY A 368 15.25 11.29 7.78
N SER A 369 15.98 10.87 6.78
CA SER A 369 17.14 10.01 6.90
C SER A 369 18.47 10.80 6.92
N ARG A 370 19.59 10.11 6.69
CA ARG A 370 20.92 10.72 6.47
C ARG A 370 21.31 10.82 5.00
N ARG A 371 20.40 10.50 4.11
CA ARG A 371 20.64 10.47 2.68
C ARG A 371 19.74 11.44 1.97
N ASP A 372 20.05 11.68 0.73
CA ASP A 372 19.23 12.50 -0.14
C ASP A 372 17.84 11.84 -0.26
N ASP A 373 16.86 12.41 0.43
CA ASP A 373 15.47 11.95 0.47
C ASP A 373 14.61 12.68 -0.56
N HIS A 374 13.55 12.06 -0.99
CA HIS A 374 12.54 12.67 -1.85
C HIS A 374 11.17 12.48 -1.18
N LEU A 375 10.65 13.55 -0.61
CA LEU A 375 9.44 13.55 0.18
C LEU A 375 8.36 14.36 -0.52
N GLN A 376 7.19 13.77 -0.68
CA GLN A 376 6.01 14.44 -1.22
C GLN A 376 4.89 14.32 -0.19
N GLY A 377 4.35 15.45 0.24
CA GLY A 377 3.23 15.51 1.16
C GLY A 377 1.90 15.11 0.52
N SER A 378 0.91 14.89 1.35
CA SER A 378 -0.48 14.71 0.95
C SER A 378 -1.13 16.05 0.59
N ASP A 379 -2.41 16.05 0.24
CA ASP A 379 -3.15 17.26 -0.09
C ASP A 379 -3.64 18.01 1.18
N ASP A 380 -3.38 17.46 2.36
CA ASP A 380 -3.63 18.06 3.67
C ASP A 380 -2.34 18.69 4.23
N GLY A 381 -2.42 19.51 5.27
CA GLY A 381 -1.24 20.14 5.85
C GLY A 381 -0.30 19.12 6.50
N VAL A 382 0.96 19.06 6.06
CA VAL A 382 1.94 18.05 6.45
C VAL A 382 3.11 18.62 7.24
N TYR A 383 3.88 17.73 7.88
CA TYR A 383 5.22 18.05 8.37
C TYR A 383 6.27 17.17 7.70
N LEU A 384 7.18 17.77 6.94
CA LEU A 384 8.28 17.09 6.28
C LEU A 384 9.62 17.65 6.75
N ASP A 385 10.46 16.80 7.35
CA ASP A 385 11.84 17.07 7.73
C ASP A 385 12.75 16.17 6.88
N GLY A 386 13.57 16.76 6.01
CA GLY A 386 14.50 16.01 5.14
C GLY A 386 15.58 15.26 5.91
N GLY A 387 16.00 15.81 7.05
CA GLY A 387 17.05 15.19 7.85
C GLY A 387 18.45 15.64 7.45
N LEU A 388 19.34 14.72 7.13
CA LEU A 388 20.69 15.01 6.64
C LEU A 388 20.82 14.54 5.20
N GLY A 389 21.15 15.40 4.28
CA GLY A 389 21.29 15.05 2.87
C GLY A 389 21.10 16.26 1.96
N HIS A 390 20.91 16.00 0.70
CA HIS A 390 20.41 16.97 -0.26
C HIS A 390 18.98 16.56 -0.60
N ASP A 391 18.03 17.12 0.13
CA ASP A 391 16.68 16.62 0.12
C ASP A 391 15.80 17.40 -0.86
N THR A 392 14.76 16.73 -1.35
CA THR A 392 13.70 17.36 -2.13
C THR A 392 12.39 17.15 -1.40
N LEU A 393 11.80 18.26 -0.95
CA LEU A 393 10.54 18.28 -0.24
C LEU A 393 9.51 19.01 -1.08
N THR A 394 8.33 18.42 -1.24
CA THR A 394 7.17 19.03 -1.86
C THR A 394 6.00 18.91 -0.88
N GLY A 395 5.43 20.01 -0.43
CA GLY A 395 4.33 20.01 0.52
C GLY A 395 3.07 19.37 -0.06
N GLY A 396 2.30 20.09 -0.80
CA GLY A 396 1.05 19.62 -1.38
C GLY A 396 0.06 20.78 -1.57
N ASP A 397 -1.21 20.55 -1.26
CA ASP A 397 -2.24 21.60 -1.35
C ASP A 397 -2.53 22.25 0.02
N GLY A 398 -2.08 21.71 1.14
CA GLY A 398 -2.38 22.17 2.50
C GLY A 398 -1.49 23.32 3.00
N ASP A 399 -1.71 23.74 4.25
CA ASP A 399 -0.79 24.67 4.95
C ASP A 399 0.34 23.82 5.57
N ASP A 400 1.52 23.78 4.93
CA ASP A 400 2.59 22.85 5.24
C ASP A 400 3.66 23.42 6.17
N ILE A 401 4.30 22.55 6.94
CA ILE A 401 5.45 22.86 7.76
C ILE A 401 6.64 22.03 7.26
N LEU A 402 7.62 22.71 6.68
CA LEU A 402 8.74 22.06 6.00
C LEU A 402 10.07 22.41 6.70
N GLN A 403 11.00 21.48 6.73
CA GLN A 403 12.33 21.67 7.27
C GLN A 403 13.33 20.87 6.40
N GLY A 404 14.33 21.52 5.82
CA GLY A 404 15.36 20.84 5.02
C GLY A 404 16.21 19.93 5.89
N GLY A 405 16.65 20.43 7.05
CA GLY A 405 17.42 19.64 7.98
C GLY A 405 17.93 20.45 9.19
N PRO A 406 18.49 19.79 10.23
CA PRO A 406 18.89 20.46 11.47
C PRO A 406 20.10 21.40 11.37
N GLY A 407 20.82 21.46 10.30
CA GLY A 407 21.82 22.50 9.98
C GLY A 407 22.98 22.72 10.96
N ASP A 408 23.34 21.77 11.83
CA ASP A 408 24.23 22.06 12.98
C ASP A 408 25.60 21.34 12.95
N ASP A 409 25.90 20.44 12.01
CA ASP A 409 27.14 19.67 12.07
C ASP A 409 27.96 19.55 10.78
N GLY A 410 27.57 20.28 9.73
CA GLY A 410 28.30 20.32 8.45
C GLY A 410 28.09 19.08 7.58
N TYR A 411 26.99 18.36 7.79
CA TYR A 411 26.46 17.29 6.95
C TYR A 411 25.09 17.62 6.34
N ASP A 412 24.61 18.81 6.63
CA ASP A 412 23.42 19.40 6.04
C ASP A 412 23.63 19.68 4.56
N GLY A 413 22.59 19.51 3.76
CA GLY A 413 22.67 19.62 2.31
C GLY A 413 22.22 20.97 1.78
N ASP A 414 22.31 21.10 0.47
CA ASP A 414 21.59 22.13 -0.27
C ASP A 414 20.23 21.52 -0.63
N ASP A 415 19.14 21.96 0.03
CA ASP A 415 17.83 21.37 -0.12
C ASP A 415 16.97 22.12 -1.15
N HIS A 416 16.06 21.38 -1.75
CA HIS A 416 15.03 21.95 -2.62
C HIS A 416 13.67 21.77 -1.96
N ILE A 417 13.00 22.88 -1.64
CA ILE A 417 11.74 22.90 -0.90
C ILE A 417 10.71 23.65 -1.73
N ASP A 418 9.63 22.95 -2.08
CA ASP A 418 8.45 23.49 -2.74
C ASP A 418 7.25 23.37 -1.80
N GLY A 419 6.71 24.48 -1.33
CA GLY A 419 5.55 24.47 -0.45
C GLY A 419 4.30 23.94 -1.14
N GLY A 420 4.05 24.36 -2.36
CA GLY A 420 2.87 23.98 -3.13
C GLY A 420 1.77 25.03 -3.11
N ASP A 421 0.51 24.60 -3.07
CA ASP A 421 -0.62 25.49 -2.84
C ASP A 421 -0.88 25.58 -1.33
N GLY A 422 -1.26 26.69 -0.79
CA GLY A 422 -1.54 26.85 0.63
C GLY A 422 -0.81 28.02 1.28
N ARG A 423 -0.60 27.95 2.57
CA ARG A 423 0.26 28.87 3.30
C ARG A 423 1.35 28.10 4.03
N ASP A 424 2.50 28.04 3.42
CA ASP A 424 3.56 27.15 3.79
C ASP A 424 4.63 27.85 4.62
N SER A 425 5.14 27.15 5.61
CA SER A 425 6.13 27.62 6.54
C SER A 425 7.39 26.74 6.50
N VAL A 426 8.56 27.37 6.33
CA VAL A 426 9.84 26.68 6.44
C VAL A 426 10.49 27.01 7.77
N LEU A 427 10.82 25.95 8.54
CA LEU A 427 11.47 26.08 9.85
C LEU A 427 13.00 26.12 9.72
N TYR A 428 13.61 27.07 10.42
CA TYR A 428 15.06 27.20 10.58
C TYR A 428 15.43 27.17 12.06
N MET A 429 16.16 26.13 12.48
CA MET A 429 16.42 25.84 13.89
C MET A 429 17.60 26.64 14.49
N ALA A 430 18.09 27.66 13.80
CA ALA A 430 19.02 28.67 14.33
C ALA A 430 18.39 30.07 14.30
N ASP A 431 19.05 31.04 14.98
CA ASP A 431 18.58 32.43 15.01
C ASP A 431 18.62 33.06 13.61
N ARG A 432 17.70 33.97 13.33
CA ARG A 432 17.58 34.65 12.02
C ARG A 432 18.92 35.22 11.51
N ASP A 433 19.77 35.71 12.42
CA ASP A 433 21.06 36.32 12.09
C ASP A 433 22.10 35.29 11.56
N ALA A 434 21.85 34.00 11.72
CA ALA A 434 22.72 32.93 11.19
C ALA A 434 22.55 32.72 9.69
N TYR A 435 21.48 33.28 9.10
CA TYR A 435 21.15 33.03 7.69
C TYR A 435 21.23 34.26 6.82
N THR A 436 21.71 34.06 5.58
CA THR A 436 21.63 35.04 4.50
C THR A 436 20.48 34.67 3.59
N ILE A 437 19.56 35.59 3.34
CA ILE A 437 18.39 35.37 2.51
C ILE A 437 18.50 36.22 1.26
N ASP A 438 18.51 35.56 0.10
CA ASP A 438 18.55 36.18 -1.21
C ASP A 438 17.22 35.94 -1.94
N PHE A 439 16.54 37.04 -2.27
CA PHE A 439 15.30 37.03 -3.05
C PHE A 439 15.64 37.26 -4.53
N ASP A 440 15.59 36.21 -5.34
CA ASP A 440 15.66 36.30 -6.80
C ASP A 440 14.22 36.35 -7.37
N ASP A 441 14.06 36.65 -8.66
CA ASP A 441 12.73 37.00 -9.22
C ASP A 441 11.68 35.86 -9.08
N ASP A 442 12.10 34.60 -9.07
CA ASP A 442 11.22 33.44 -8.98
C ASP A 442 11.66 32.38 -7.93
N THR A 443 12.78 32.59 -7.23
CA THR A 443 13.28 31.66 -6.22
C THR A 443 13.80 32.38 -4.99
N LEU A 444 13.55 31.81 -3.84
CA LEU A 444 14.09 32.25 -2.56
C LEU A 444 15.27 31.35 -2.19
N ARG A 445 16.40 31.93 -1.81
CA ARG A 445 17.57 31.17 -1.33
C ARG A 445 17.90 31.56 0.08
N VAL A 446 18.04 30.54 0.92
CA VAL A 446 18.44 30.71 2.32
C VAL A 446 19.77 30.01 2.53
N THR A 447 20.82 30.75 2.90
CA THR A 447 22.16 30.21 3.11
C THR A 447 22.53 30.33 4.59
N GLY A 448 22.85 29.20 5.20
CA GLY A 448 23.32 29.06 6.57
C GLY A 448 24.69 28.38 6.68
N GLU A 449 25.06 27.92 7.88
CA GLU A 449 26.33 27.22 8.13
C GLU A 449 26.30 25.82 7.46
N GLY A 450 25.13 25.21 7.33
CA GLY A 450 24.94 23.88 6.77
C GLY A 450 24.87 23.82 5.26
N GLY A 451 24.35 24.84 4.58
CA GLY A 451 24.14 24.77 3.13
C GLY A 451 23.38 25.96 2.56
N THR A 452 22.83 25.76 1.37
CA THR A 452 21.99 26.76 0.67
C THR A 452 20.74 26.10 0.13
N ASP A 453 19.61 26.38 0.78
CA ASP A 453 18.32 25.87 0.34
C ASP A 453 17.74 26.75 -0.75
N THR A 454 17.02 26.11 -1.64
CA THR A 454 16.24 26.77 -2.70
C THR A 454 14.76 26.52 -2.43
N LEU A 455 14.00 27.59 -2.23
CA LEU A 455 12.60 27.53 -1.84
C LEU A 455 11.72 28.11 -2.94
N GLU A 456 10.61 27.43 -3.20
CA GLU A 456 9.55 27.84 -4.12
C GLU A 456 8.19 27.73 -3.41
N HIS A 457 7.23 28.56 -3.71
CA HIS A 457 5.86 28.57 -3.17
C HIS A 457 5.79 28.49 -1.62
N VAL A 458 6.60 29.31 -0.93
CA VAL A 458 6.65 29.40 0.52
C VAL A 458 6.28 30.80 0.97
N GLU A 459 5.38 30.93 1.95
CA GLU A 459 4.87 32.22 2.45
C GLU A 459 5.61 32.70 3.68
N GLU A 460 6.14 31.81 4.50
CA GLU A 460 6.73 32.18 5.78
C GLU A 460 8.02 31.42 6.09
N LEU A 461 9.01 32.12 6.65
CA LEU A 461 10.18 31.52 7.27
C LEU A 461 10.14 31.77 8.77
N VAL A 462 10.29 30.72 9.57
CA VAL A 462 10.23 30.78 11.03
C VAL A 462 11.59 30.38 11.61
N PHE A 463 12.15 31.21 12.52
CA PHE A 463 13.48 31.03 13.07
C PHE A 463 13.46 30.72 14.58
N ALA A 464 14.53 30.12 15.08
CA ALA A 464 14.65 29.72 16.49
C ALA A 464 14.55 30.88 17.48
N ASP A 465 14.90 32.11 17.09
CA ASP A 465 14.77 33.31 17.91
C ASP A 465 13.35 33.92 17.91
N GLY A 466 12.39 33.27 17.28
CA GLY A 466 11.01 33.72 17.14
C GLY A 466 10.82 34.81 16.08
N THR A 467 11.80 35.02 15.20
CA THR A 467 11.62 35.87 14.04
C THR A 467 10.80 35.13 12.98
N HIS A 468 9.70 35.73 12.55
CA HIS A 468 8.89 35.30 11.41
C HIS A 468 9.12 36.26 10.25
N LEU A 469 9.44 35.76 9.09
CA LEU A 469 9.65 36.53 7.87
C LEU A 469 8.59 36.17 6.84
N ASP A 470 7.70 37.11 6.56
CA ASP A 470 6.76 36.99 5.44
C ASP A 470 7.51 37.20 4.11
N VAL A 471 7.46 36.22 3.24
CA VAL A 471 8.25 36.18 1.99
C VAL A 471 7.77 37.22 0.99
N ALA A 472 6.46 37.42 0.87
CA ALA A 472 5.88 38.33 -0.09
C ALA A 472 6.15 39.80 0.28
N SER A 473 5.97 40.20 1.52
CA SER A 473 6.21 41.56 2.01
C SER A 473 7.67 41.84 2.34
N ARG A 474 8.46 40.79 2.63
CA ARG A 474 9.82 40.81 3.19
C ARG A 474 9.90 41.52 4.54
N GLU A 475 8.80 41.56 5.27
CA GLU A 475 8.73 42.13 6.61
C GLU A 475 8.90 41.05 7.65
N SER A 476 9.61 41.39 8.73
CA SER A 476 9.79 40.45 9.85
C SER A 476 9.01 40.95 11.05
N GLU A 477 8.42 40.01 11.76
CA GLU A 477 7.75 40.25 13.04
C GLU A 477 8.28 39.28 14.11
N GLN A 478 7.98 39.54 15.36
CA GLN A 478 8.35 38.67 16.47
C GLN A 478 7.14 37.84 16.84
N GLY A 479 7.28 36.52 16.73
CA GLY A 479 6.29 35.49 17.06
C GLY A 479 6.87 34.43 17.97
N ASP A 480 6.29 33.25 17.90
CA ASP A 480 6.78 32.08 18.59
C ASP A 480 8.04 31.52 17.88
N PRO A 481 9.02 30.98 18.61
CA PRO A 481 10.18 30.34 18.02
C PRO A 481 9.80 29.17 17.11
N ALA A 482 10.67 28.87 16.12
CA ALA A 482 10.56 27.66 15.34
C ALA A 482 10.52 26.44 16.27
N GLU A 483 9.50 25.64 16.15
CA GLU A 483 9.28 24.43 16.94
C GLU A 483 8.76 23.32 16.02
N VAL A 484 9.34 22.13 16.14
CA VAL A 484 8.87 20.94 15.42
C VAL A 484 7.48 20.58 15.96
N PRO A 485 6.45 20.50 15.12
CA PRO A 485 5.09 20.13 15.55
C PRO A 485 5.07 18.70 16.11
N SER A 486 4.12 18.41 16.98
CA SER A 486 3.92 17.01 17.39
C SER A 486 3.19 16.23 16.28
N VAL A 487 3.47 14.92 16.23
CA VAL A 487 2.76 13.99 15.34
C VAL A 487 1.25 14.12 15.53
N ASP A 488 0.80 14.12 16.80
CA ASP A 488 -0.63 14.22 17.13
C ASP A 488 -1.27 15.52 16.60
N ASP A 489 -0.52 16.63 16.55
CA ASP A 489 -1.06 17.91 16.05
C ASP A 489 -1.25 17.86 14.52
N ILE A 490 -0.31 17.28 13.77
CA ILE A 490 -0.42 17.14 12.32
C ILE A 490 -1.51 16.12 11.95
N LEU A 491 -1.42 14.90 12.45
CA LEU A 491 -2.41 13.87 12.14
C LEU A 491 -3.81 14.21 12.67
N ALA A 492 -3.94 15.05 13.74
CA ALA A 492 -5.22 15.55 14.18
C ALA A 492 -5.75 16.72 13.33
N ALA A 493 -4.90 17.45 12.62
CA ALA A 493 -5.35 18.43 11.63
C ALA A 493 -6.02 17.74 10.44
N ASP A 494 -5.47 16.63 9.97
CA ASP A 494 -6.11 15.73 9.01
C ASP A 494 -7.44 15.20 9.51
N ALA A 495 -7.46 14.67 10.75
CA ALA A 495 -8.66 14.22 11.40
C ALA A 495 -9.72 15.33 11.50
N HIS A 496 -9.33 16.60 11.60
CA HIS A 496 -10.29 17.71 11.63
C HIS A 496 -10.94 18.04 10.28
N HIS A 497 -10.39 17.62 9.15
CA HIS A 497 -11.10 17.64 7.87
C HIS A 497 -12.02 16.41 7.70
N SER A 498 -11.71 15.29 8.36
CA SER A 498 -12.53 14.08 8.39
C SER A 498 -13.42 13.94 9.64
N ASP A 499 -13.01 14.49 10.80
CA ASP A 499 -13.72 14.36 12.11
C ASP A 499 -14.95 15.24 12.30
N ALA A 500 -15.29 16.10 11.32
CA ALA A 500 -16.60 16.74 11.30
C ALA A 500 -17.65 15.90 10.57
N ALA A 501 -17.27 14.77 10.01
CA ALA A 501 -18.16 13.91 9.25
C ALA A 501 -18.60 12.71 10.10
N ASP A 502 -19.92 12.50 10.16
CA ASP A 502 -20.52 11.34 10.81
C ASP A 502 -20.31 10.06 10.02
N LEU A 503 -20.15 10.20 8.69
CA LEU A 503 -19.94 9.11 7.76
C LEU A 503 -18.77 9.42 6.82
N ALA A 504 -17.94 8.42 6.53
CA ALA A 504 -17.01 8.45 5.40
C ALA A 504 -17.59 7.66 4.22
N LEU A 505 -17.50 8.23 3.01
CA LEU A 505 -17.84 7.55 1.76
C LEU A 505 -16.57 7.37 0.93
N SER A 506 -16.26 6.13 0.63
CA SER A 506 -15.21 5.76 -0.32
C SER A 506 -15.78 4.85 -1.41
N GLY A 507 -15.07 4.66 -2.50
CA GLY A 507 -15.52 3.74 -3.53
C GLY A 507 -14.88 3.91 -4.89
N ASP A 508 -15.15 2.95 -5.75
CA ASP A 508 -14.49 2.77 -7.02
C ASP A 508 -15.42 2.31 -8.13
N VAL A 509 -15.04 2.58 -9.39
CA VAL A 509 -15.66 1.95 -10.58
C VAL A 509 -14.98 0.60 -10.83
N THR A 510 -15.61 -0.46 -10.34
CA THR A 510 -15.05 -1.82 -10.40
C THR A 510 -15.14 -2.48 -11.78
N SER A 511 -15.97 -1.96 -12.68
CA SER A 511 -16.09 -2.48 -14.05
C SER A 511 -16.80 -1.47 -14.97
N ALA A 512 -16.29 -1.28 -16.18
CA ALA A 512 -16.89 -0.39 -17.17
C ALA A 512 -16.95 -1.02 -18.56
N TRP A 513 -17.99 -0.64 -19.37
CA TRP A 513 -18.17 -1.04 -20.76
C TRP A 513 -18.70 0.15 -21.59
N SER A 514 -18.83 0.00 -22.89
CA SER A 514 -19.14 1.10 -23.81
C SER A 514 -20.38 1.95 -23.47
N SER A 515 -21.33 1.45 -22.67
CA SER A 515 -22.57 2.16 -22.36
C SER A 515 -22.92 2.20 -20.87
N GLY A 516 -22.02 1.79 -19.97
CA GLY A 516 -22.30 1.78 -18.54
C GLY A 516 -21.13 1.23 -17.73
N TYR A 517 -21.33 1.13 -16.41
CA TYR A 517 -20.33 0.69 -15.45
C TYR A 517 -20.98 0.13 -14.18
N VAL A 518 -20.16 -0.50 -13.35
CA VAL A 518 -20.50 -0.89 -11.97
C VAL A 518 -19.57 -0.13 -11.05
N ALA A 519 -20.14 0.55 -10.06
CA ALA A 519 -19.37 1.17 -8.98
C ALA A 519 -19.69 0.48 -7.65
N GLN A 520 -18.70 0.41 -6.78
CA GLN A 520 -18.80 -0.12 -5.43
C GLN A 520 -18.51 1.00 -4.45
N LEU A 521 -19.33 1.16 -3.44
CA LEU A 521 -19.22 2.21 -2.44
C LEU A 521 -19.20 1.61 -1.04
N PHE A 522 -18.46 2.25 -0.15
CA PHE A 522 -18.31 1.93 1.25
C PHE A 522 -18.74 3.13 2.08
N VAL A 523 -19.62 2.93 3.03
CA VAL A 523 -20.13 3.96 3.94
C VAL A 523 -19.75 3.57 5.37
N GLU A 524 -18.73 4.17 5.92
CA GLU A 524 -18.22 3.91 7.26
C GLU A 524 -18.80 4.90 8.26
N ASN A 525 -19.22 4.41 9.43
CA ASN A 525 -19.60 5.26 10.56
C ASN A 525 -18.33 5.70 11.32
N ARG A 526 -17.94 6.95 11.15
CA ARG A 526 -16.79 7.56 11.84
C ARG A 526 -17.13 8.29 13.12
N SER A 527 -18.43 8.40 13.45
CA SER A 527 -18.86 9.02 14.68
C SER A 527 -18.72 8.08 15.88
N ASP A 528 -18.71 8.64 17.08
CA ASP A 528 -18.77 7.89 18.35
C ASP A 528 -20.16 7.35 18.67
N GLU A 529 -21.17 7.65 17.85
CA GLU A 529 -22.56 7.31 18.06
C GLU A 529 -23.03 6.26 17.05
N VAL A 530 -24.00 5.46 17.47
CA VAL A 530 -24.67 4.49 16.60
C VAL A 530 -25.56 5.21 15.60
N ILE A 531 -25.37 4.98 14.31
CA ILE A 531 -26.18 5.56 13.25
C ILE A 531 -27.24 4.55 12.81
N GLU A 532 -28.52 4.89 13.05
CA GLU A 532 -29.65 4.03 12.66
C GLU A 532 -30.02 4.29 11.19
N THR A 533 -29.90 3.26 10.37
CA THR A 533 -30.34 3.20 8.96
C THR A 533 -29.97 4.46 8.16
N PRO A 534 -28.69 4.72 7.91
CA PRO A 534 -28.30 5.88 7.13
C PRO A 534 -28.90 5.83 5.72
N GLU A 535 -29.43 6.94 5.24
CA GLU A 535 -29.86 7.15 3.85
C GLU A 535 -28.87 8.10 3.18
N LEU A 536 -28.12 7.61 2.17
CA LEU A 536 -27.18 8.39 1.38
C LEU A 536 -27.91 9.08 0.24
N HIS A 537 -27.66 10.39 0.06
CA HIS A 537 -28.22 11.22 -0.99
C HIS A 537 -27.11 11.73 -1.88
N PHE A 538 -27.24 11.58 -3.18
CA PHE A 538 -26.26 12.08 -4.14
C PHE A 538 -26.87 12.35 -5.52
N THR A 539 -26.20 13.17 -6.31
CA THR A 539 -26.56 13.44 -7.71
C THR A 539 -25.65 12.65 -8.63
N LEU A 540 -26.21 11.98 -9.61
CA LEU A 540 -25.48 11.26 -10.65
C LEU A 540 -26.16 11.49 -12.00
N ALA A 541 -25.39 11.92 -13.00
CA ALA A 541 -25.90 12.16 -14.35
C ALA A 541 -26.28 10.86 -15.09
N ASP A 542 -25.62 9.76 -14.72
CA ASP A 542 -25.82 8.44 -15.29
C ASP A 542 -27.02 7.71 -14.65
N ASP A 543 -27.68 6.86 -15.43
CA ASP A 543 -28.91 6.16 -15.02
C ASP A 543 -28.62 4.88 -14.25
N ILE A 544 -28.77 4.88 -12.92
CA ILE A 544 -28.70 3.65 -12.10
C ILE A 544 -29.95 2.78 -12.36
N ASP A 545 -29.74 1.52 -12.71
CA ASP A 545 -30.81 0.53 -12.92
C ASP A 545 -30.83 -0.61 -11.90
N VAL A 546 -29.72 -0.85 -11.21
CA VAL A 546 -29.61 -1.88 -10.17
C VAL A 546 -28.73 -1.35 -9.04
N VAL A 547 -29.13 -1.62 -7.81
CA VAL A 547 -28.30 -1.49 -6.59
C VAL A 547 -28.25 -2.86 -5.90
N TRP A 548 -27.08 -3.29 -5.44
CA TRP A 548 -26.88 -4.50 -4.65
C TRP A 548 -26.53 -4.12 -3.21
N ASN A 549 -27.04 -4.84 -2.25
CA ASN A 549 -26.95 -4.57 -0.82
C ASN A 549 -27.53 -3.20 -0.42
N GLY A 550 -28.54 -2.74 -1.16
CA GLY A 550 -29.26 -1.51 -0.91
C GLY A 550 -30.50 -1.37 -1.76
N GLU A 551 -31.44 -0.53 -1.31
CA GLU A 551 -32.60 -0.08 -2.08
C GLU A 551 -32.43 1.39 -2.44
N PHE A 552 -32.91 1.81 -3.62
CA PHE A 552 -32.81 3.19 -4.05
C PHE A 552 -34.12 3.79 -4.53
N THR A 553 -34.23 5.10 -4.38
CA THR A 553 -35.26 5.93 -4.99
C THR A 553 -34.60 7.01 -5.83
N ARG A 554 -35.28 7.49 -6.87
CA ARG A 554 -34.76 8.46 -7.82
C ARG A 554 -35.78 9.56 -8.13
N ASP A 555 -35.29 10.82 -8.17
CA ASP A 555 -36.05 11.95 -8.72
C ASP A 555 -35.15 12.79 -9.65
N GLY A 556 -35.22 12.51 -10.97
CA GLY A 556 -34.33 13.09 -11.96
C GLY A 556 -32.90 12.50 -11.88
N GLU A 557 -31.90 13.30 -11.56
CA GLU A 557 -30.52 12.93 -11.34
C GLU A 557 -30.21 12.71 -9.84
N ASP A 558 -31.18 12.99 -8.95
CA ASP A 558 -31.00 12.82 -7.51
C ASP A 558 -31.37 11.39 -7.08
N TYR A 559 -30.44 10.72 -6.41
CA TYR A 559 -30.57 9.37 -5.89
C TYR A 559 -30.54 9.38 -4.36
N ARG A 560 -31.31 8.46 -3.78
CA ARG A 560 -31.28 8.14 -2.34
C ARG A 560 -31.11 6.65 -2.22
N VAL A 561 -30.09 6.25 -1.47
CA VAL A 561 -29.75 4.84 -1.27
C VAL A 561 -29.69 4.54 0.23
N HIS A 562 -30.27 3.44 0.65
CA HIS A 562 -30.19 2.93 2.01
C HIS A 562 -29.99 1.40 1.99
N ASP A 563 -29.50 0.85 3.08
CA ASP A 563 -29.30 -0.60 3.24
C ASP A 563 -30.64 -1.34 3.13
N ASP A 564 -30.70 -2.42 2.33
CA ASP A 564 -31.91 -3.21 2.12
C ASP A 564 -32.37 -3.98 3.36
N ASP A 565 -31.45 -4.27 4.30
CA ASP A 565 -31.74 -4.88 5.61
C ASP A 565 -32.02 -3.84 6.71
N GLN A 566 -32.03 -2.53 6.39
CA GLN A 566 -32.18 -1.42 7.34
C GLN A 566 -31.16 -1.51 8.49
N ARG A 567 -29.90 -1.69 8.12
CA ARG A 567 -28.79 -1.90 9.04
C ARG A 567 -28.52 -0.66 9.90
N THR A 568 -28.18 -0.90 11.15
CA THR A 568 -27.64 0.09 12.06
C THR A 568 -26.12 -0.01 12.05
N LEU A 569 -25.42 1.08 11.78
CA LEU A 569 -23.97 1.12 11.80
C LEU A 569 -23.44 1.48 13.19
N GLN A 570 -22.68 0.58 13.80
CA GLN A 570 -21.92 0.87 15.01
C GLN A 570 -20.72 1.79 14.66
N PRO A 571 -20.13 2.52 15.64
CA PRO A 571 -18.86 3.22 15.40
C PRO A 571 -17.80 2.31 14.76
N GLY A 572 -17.21 2.75 13.64
CA GLY A 572 -16.26 1.99 12.85
C GLY A 572 -16.85 0.91 11.94
N GLU A 573 -18.17 0.73 11.92
CA GLU A 573 -18.81 -0.27 11.05
C GLU A 573 -19.06 0.31 9.66
N THR A 574 -18.80 -0.49 8.63
CA THR A 574 -18.93 -0.12 7.21
C THR A 574 -20.13 -0.83 6.57
N TRP A 575 -20.94 -0.08 5.85
CA TRP A 575 -21.95 -0.58 4.93
C TRP A 575 -21.44 -0.51 3.51
N ARG A 576 -21.37 -1.65 2.84
CA ARG A 576 -20.93 -1.77 1.46
C ARG A 576 -22.12 -2.03 0.54
N PHE A 577 -22.25 -1.23 -0.51
CA PHE A 577 -23.19 -1.47 -1.58
C PHE A 577 -22.54 -1.23 -2.95
N ALA A 578 -23.16 -1.77 -4.00
CA ALA A 578 -22.71 -1.51 -5.36
C ALA A 578 -23.90 -1.11 -6.22
N TYR A 579 -23.65 -0.35 -7.29
CA TYR A 579 -24.67 -0.03 -8.26
C TYR A 579 -24.17 -0.23 -9.69
N ARG A 580 -25.11 -0.50 -10.61
CA ARG A 580 -24.86 -0.45 -12.03
C ARG A 580 -25.52 0.78 -12.62
N ALA A 581 -24.76 1.54 -13.41
CA ALA A 581 -25.26 2.72 -14.08
C ALA A 581 -24.99 2.66 -15.60
N TYR A 582 -25.81 3.38 -16.35
CA TYR A 582 -25.68 3.57 -17.78
C TYR A 582 -25.50 5.05 -18.10
N GLY A 583 -24.40 5.39 -18.75
CA GLY A 583 -24.04 6.75 -19.12
C GLY A 583 -22.61 6.84 -19.63
N GLU A 584 -22.20 8.06 -19.92
CA GLU A 584 -20.87 8.33 -20.49
C GLU A 584 -19.88 8.89 -19.44
N ASP A 585 -20.39 9.43 -18.32
CA ASP A 585 -19.54 10.09 -17.31
C ASP A 585 -18.76 9.12 -16.43
N ARG A 586 -19.27 7.92 -16.19
CA ARG A 586 -18.62 6.84 -15.43
C ARG A 586 -18.02 7.33 -14.11
N SER A 587 -18.76 8.17 -13.41
CA SER A 587 -18.33 8.79 -12.17
C SER A 587 -19.01 8.15 -10.96
N ILE A 588 -18.34 8.18 -9.83
CA ILE A 588 -18.96 8.00 -8.52
C ILE A 588 -19.48 9.34 -8.01
N PRO A 589 -20.38 9.36 -7.00
CA PRO A 589 -20.91 10.60 -6.46
C PRO A 589 -19.81 11.50 -5.88
N ASP A 590 -19.73 12.74 -6.31
CA ASP A 590 -18.72 13.73 -5.89
C ASP A 590 -19.20 14.69 -4.78
N SER A 591 -20.47 14.69 -4.45
CA SER A 591 -21.08 15.59 -3.46
C SER A 591 -22.20 14.91 -2.68
N PRO A 592 -21.92 13.82 -1.95
CA PRO A 592 -22.93 13.10 -1.20
C PRO A 592 -23.34 13.85 0.07
N SER A 593 -24.58 13.64 0.49
CA SER A 593 -25.08 13.97 1.82
C SER A 593 -25.79 12.75 2.41
N ALA A 594 -26.01 12.71 3.71
CA ALA A 594 -26.72 11.62 4.33
C ALA A 594 -27.68 12.11 5.42
N GLN A 595 -28.68 11.29 5.73
CA GLN A 595 -29.61 11.52 6.81
C GLN A 595 -29.87 10.22 7.57
N THR A 596 -30.19 10.34 8.87
CA THR A 596 -30.71 9.21 9.64
C THR A 596 -32.16 8.90 9.23
N ALA A 597 -32.68 7.75 9.63
CA ALA A 597 -34.09 7.37 9.41
C ALA A 597 -35.08 8.40 9.98
N ASP A 598 -34.73 9.13 11.01
CA ASP A 598 -35.54 10.19 11.64
C ASP A 598 -35.41 11.55 10.94
N GLY A 599 -34.52 11.65 9.93
CA GLY A 599 -34.31 12.83 9.09
C GLY A 599 -33.32 13.85 9.67
N ASP A 600 -32.47 13.44 10.61
CA ASP A 600 -31.36 14.26 11.09
C ASP A 600 -30.23 14.21 10.05
N ASP A 601 -29.68 15.37 9.69
CA ASP A 601 -28.59 15.47 8.72
C ASP A 601 -27.29 14.90 9.32
N LEU A 602 -26.60 14.08 8.52
CA LEU A 602 -25.29 13.50 8.81
C LEU A 602 -24.25 14.17 7.91
N ALA A 603 -23.14 14.57 8.49
CA ALA A 603 -21.99 15.05 7.72
C ALA A 603 -21.32 13.87 7.01
N VAL A 604 -20.97 14.01 5.72
CA VAL A 604 -20.32 12.97 4.91
C VAL A 604 -19.00 13.50 4.41
N ALA A 605 -17.90 12.82 4.75
CA ALA A 605 -16.59 13.04 4.14
C ALA A 605 -16.40 12.10 2.96
N LEU A 606 -15.78 12.60 1.90
CA LEU A 606 -15.30 11.76 0.80
C LEU A 606 -13.86 11.32 1.13
N THR A 607 -13.64 10.01 1.15
CA THR A 607 -12.32 9.43 1.42
C THR A 607 -12.00 8.41 0.34
N GLY A 608 -10.81 8.51 -0.29
CA GLY A 608 -10.38 7.53 -1.28
C GLY A 608 -11.30 7.39 -2.50
N ILE A 609 -11.90 8.49 -2.96
CA ILE A 609 -12.70 8.50 -4.18
C ILE A 609 -11.81 8.85 -5.36
N ASP A 610 -11.49 7.86 -6.19
CA ASP A 610 -10.91 8.15 -7.50
C ASP A 610 -11.99 8.71 -8.44
N THR A 611 -12.02 10.04 -8.60
CA THR A 611 -12.82 10.69 -9.64
C THR A 611 -12.15 10.61 -11.02
N GLY A 612 -11.19 9.72 -11.20
CA GLY A 612 -10.46 9.49 -12.43
C GLY A 612 -11.43 9.25 -13.58
N ARG A 613 -11.60 10.25 -14.43
CA ARG A 613 -12.21 10.08 -15.74
C ARG A 613 -11.38 9.06 -16.49
N PHE A 614 -11.93 7.90 -16.73
CA PHE A 614 -11.43 7.01 -17.77
C PHE A 614 -11.62 7.73 -19.12
N ASP A 615 -10.64 8.53 -19.52
CA ASP A 615 -10.57 9.05 -20.89
C ASP A 615 -10.28 7.86 -21.81
N MET A 616 -11.33 7.35 -22.40
CA MET A 616 -11.19 6.49 -23.59
C MET A 616 -10.51 7.34 -24.66
N LEU A 617 -9.28 7.03 -24.99
CA LEU A 617 -8.64 7.51 -26.21
C LEU A 617 -9.50 7.02 -27.39
N ASP A 618 -10.21 7.96 -28.02
CA ASP A 618 -10.90 7.78 -29.30
C ASP A 618 -9.85 7.46 -30.38
N GLY A 619 -9.91 6.24 -30.93
CA GLY A 619 -9.10 5.90 -32.08
C GLY A 619 -9.55 4.59 -32.73
#